data_5c880a967034bd117fe8747e376d225b
#
_entry.id   5c880a967034bd117fe8747e376d225b
#
_cell.length_a   1.000
_cell.length_b   1.000
_cell.length_c   1.000
_cell.angle_alpha   90.00
_cell.angle_beta   90.00
_cell.angle_gamma   90.00
#
_symmetry.space_group_name_H-M   'P 1'
#
loop_
_entity.id
_entity.type
_entity.pdbx_description
1 polymer ?
#
loop_
_entity_poly.entity_id
_entity_poly.type
_entity_poly.pdbx_seq_one_letter_code
_entity_poly.pdbx_strand_id
1 'polypeptide(L)'
;MTEAKYTPEEIIAKLQAHPKFGSQIKPITKHQSAIISSGLEPAVVIAGAGSGKTETMSNRVLYLVANGFATPDQILGLTFTRKAAGELSVRIRKRLRQLSQLPEFKHITSSSTSVTTYHSYAGKLLSEHAIRYGIDADADPLGEAAIWQIASDVVRNWSDDSYRNDSAVSTVIKDLLGLSKFM
;
A
#
# COMPACT_ATOMS: atom_id res chain seq x y z
N MET A 1 4.77 9.80 24.67
CA MET A 1 3.59 9.42 23.88
C MET A 1 2.37 10.00 24.56
N THR A 2 1.51 10.71 23.85
CA THR A 2 0.23 11.18 24.37
C THR A 2 -0.62 9.96 24.74
N GLU A 3 -1.21 9.92 25.93
CA GLU A 3 -2.06 8.83 26.37
C GLU A 3 -3.31 8.72 25.48
N ALA A 4 -3.73 7.50 25.16
CA ALA A 4 -4.89 7.28 24.30
C ALA A 4 -6.16 7.76 25.04
N LYS A 5 -6.95 8.60 24.39
CA LYS A 5 -8.21 9.13 24.94
C LYS A 5 -9.35 8.10 24.91
N TYR A 6 -9.31 7.21 23.92
CA TYR A 6 -10.31 6.16 23.69
C TYR A 6 -9.64 4.81 23.47
N THR A 7 -10.17 3.77 24.10
CA THR A 7 -9.77 2.38 23.80
C THR A 7 -10.41 1.89 22.49
N PRO A 8 -9.88 0.83 21.87
CA PRO A 8 -10.51 0.24 20.71
C PRO A 8 -11.96 -0.21 20.94
N GLU A 9 -12.23 -0.77 22.12
CA GLU A 9 -13.55 -1.24 22.53
C GLU A 9 -14.54 -0.09 22.64
N GLU A 10 -14.14 1.03 23.24
CA GLU A 10 -14.98 2.22 23.36
C GLU A 10 -15.33 2.80 21.98
N ILE A 11 -14.37 2.89 21.07
CA ILE A 11 -14.63 3.36 19.71
C ILE A 11 -15.63 2.44 19.00
N ILE A 12 -15.44 1.13 19.09
CA ILE A 12 -16.35 0.15 18.48
C ILE A 12 -17.73 0.20 19.12
N ALA A 13 -17.82 0.28 20.45
CA ALA A 13 -19.10 0.39 21.16
C ALA A 13 -19.88 1.66 20.76
N LYS A 14 -19.19 2.80 20.64
CA LYS A 14 -19.82 4.06 20.16
C LYS A 14 -20.35 3.91 18.73
N LEU A 15 -19.60 3.24 17.84
CA LEU A 15 -20.06 2.96 16.48
C LEU A 15 -21.25 2.00 16.48
N GLN A 16 -21.26 0.96 17.31
CA GLN A 16 -22.37 0.00 17.45
C GLN A 16 -23.64 0.63 17.98
N ALA A 17 -23.52 1.62 18.85
CA ALA A 17 -24.66 2.35 19.41
C ALA A 17 -25.37 3.26 18.40
N HIS A 18 -24.76 3.51 17.22
CA HIS A 18 -25.35 4.43 16.24
C HIS A 18 -26.53 3.79 15.48
N PRO A 19 -27.73 4.41 15.42
CA PRO A 19 -28.96 3.79 14.90
C PRO A 19 -28.91 3.42 13.42
N LYS A 20 -28.17 4.15 12.59
CA LYS A 20 -28.15 3.93 11.13
C LYS A 20 -27.21 2.82 10.67
N PHE A 21 -26.13 2.54 11.39
CA PHE A 21 -25.11 1.60 10.95
C PHE A 21 -24.53 0.69 12.04
N GLY A 22 -24.96 0.86 13.28
CA GLY A 22 -24.43 0.10 14.42
C GLY A 22 -24.53 -1.42 14.25
N SER A 23 -25.63 -1.92 13.69
CA SER A 23 -25.82 -3.34 13.41
C SER A 23 -24.81 -3.95 12.41
N GLN A 24 -24.13 -3.12 11.61
CA GLN A 24 -23.10 -3.54 10.65
C GLN A 24 -21.69 -3.58 11.27
N ILE A 25 -21.53 -3.11 12.51
CA ILE A 25 -20.26 -3.04 13.19
C ILE A 25 -20.08 -4.31 14.03
N LYS A 26 -19.11 -5.12 13.65
CA LYS A 26 -18.79 -6.35 14.39
C LYS A 26 -17.98 -6.02 15.65
N PRO A 27 -18.18 -6.75 16.75
CA PRO A 27 -17.32 -6.63 17.92
C PRO A 27 -15.89 -7.08 17.57
N ILE A 28 -14.92 -6.56 18.29
CA ILE A 28 -13.51 -6.97 18.18
C ILE A 28 -13.18 -7.99 19.26
N THR A 29 -12.24 -8.89 18.95
CA THR A 29 -11.71 -9.84 19.94
C THR A 29 -10.61 -9.18 20.77
N LYS A 30 -10.28 -9.77 21.93
CA LYS A 30 -9.18 -9.29 22.79
C LYS A 30 -7.83 -9.22 22.02
N HIS A 31 -7.55 -10.19 21.17
CA HIS A 31 -6.33 -10.18 20.34
C HIS A 31 -6.34 -9.05 19.31
N GLN A 32 -7.48 -8.82 18.66
CA GLN A 32 -7.61 -7.70 17.73
C GLN A 32 -7.48 -6.34 18.46
N SER A 33 -8.06 -6.21 19.65
CA SER A 33 -7.92 -4.99 20.46
C SER A 33 -6.46 -4.71 20.79
N ALA A 34 -5.71 -5.71 21.26
CA ALA A 34 -4.30 -5.58 21.57
C ALA A 34 -3.47 -5.11 20.35
N ILE A 35 -3.80 -5.62 19.14
CA ILE A 35 -3.15 -5.18 17.89
C ILE A 35 -3.55 -3.74 17.54
N ILE A 36 -4.83 -3.40 17.67
CA ILE A 36 -5.35 -2.08 17.35
C ILE A 36 -4.74 -1.01 18.26
N SER A 37 -4.58 -1.29 19.54
CA SER A 37 -4.03 -0.35 20.54
C SER A 37 -2.51 -0.41 20.66
N SER A 38 -1.81 -1.28 19.92
CA SER A 38 -0.34 -1.35 19.96
C SER A 38 0.28 0.02 19.65
N GLY A 39 1.48 0.29 20.15
CA GLY A 39 2.21 1.54 19.90
C GLY A 39 2.53 1.81 18.42
N LEU A 40 3.26 2.89 18.15
CA LEU A 40 3.69 3.25 16.78
C LEU A 40 5.01 2.59 16.38
N GLU A 41 5.60 1.81 17.27
CA GLU A 41 6.80 1.03 16.99
C GLU A 41 6.54 -0.02 15.90
N PRO A 42 7.55 -0.37 15.10
CA PRO A 42 7.44 -1.44 14.11
C PRO A 42 6.94 -2.73 14.74
N ALA A 43 5.90 -3.31 14.15
CA ALA A 43 5.30 -4.54 14.65
C ALA A 43 4.91 -5.48 13.52
N VAL A 44 5.00 -6.80 13.77
CA VAL A 44 4.56 -7.84 12.84
C VAL A 44 3.36 -8.57 13.44
N VAL A 45 2.30 -8.72 12.64
CA VAL A 45 1.09 -9.42 13.02
C VAL A 45 0.96 -10.70 12.20
N ILE A 46 1.06 -11.84 12.86
CA ILE A 46 0.87 -13.16 12.24
C ILE A 46 -0.57 -13.60 12.49
N ALA A 47 -1.32 -13.83 11.41
CA ALA A 47 -2.73 -14.18 11.50
C ALA A 47 -3.17 -15.08 10.34
N GLY A 48 -3.94 -16.12 10.62
CA GLY A 48 -4.47 -17.06 9.64
C GLY A 48 -5.47 -16.44 8.66
N ALA A 49 -5.83 -17.18 7.63
CA ALA A 49 -6.90 -16.78 6.72
C ALA A 49 -8.23 -16.67 7.50
N GLY A 50 -9.05 -15.68 7.19
CA GLY A 50 -10.35 -15.49 7.86
C GLY A 50 -10.29 -14.85 9.27
N SER A 51 -9.12 -14.64 9.86
CA SER A 51 -8.97 -14.05 11.21
C SER A 51 -9.40 -12.58 11.33
N GLY A 52 -9.79 -11.94 10.23
CA GLY A 52 -10.20 -10.54 10.24
C GLY A 52 -9.07 -9.53 10.09
N LYS A 53 -7.91 -9.91 9.49
CA LYS A 53 -6.75 -9.01 9.27
C LYS A 53 -7.14 -7.64 8.72
N THR A 54 -7.89 -7.62 7.63
CA THR A 54 -8.32 -6.36 6.97
C THR A 54 -9.25 -5.52 7.85
N GLU A 55 -10.09 -6.17 8.64
CA GLU A 55 -10.95 -5.47 9.62
C GLU A 55 -10.11 -4.86 10.74
N THR A 56 -9.16 -5.61 11.27
CA THR A 56 -8.22 -5.14 12.31
C THR A 56 -7.40 -3.95 11.81
N MET A 57 -6.88 -4.01 10.58
CA MET A 57 -6.16 -2.88 9.95
C MET A 57 -7.05 -1.64 9.85
N SER A 58 -8.30 -1.80 9.39
CA SER A 58 -9.24 -0.69 9.28
C SER A 58 -9.57 -0.07 10.65
N ASN A 59 -9.78 -0.91 11.67
CA ASN A 59 -10.06 -0.45 13.02
C ASN A 59 -8.83 0.20 13.68
N ARG A 60 -7.60 -0.24 13.33
CA ARG A 60 -6.39 0.45 13.76
C ARG A 60 -6.31 1.87 13.19
N VAL A 61 -6.65 2.06 11.92
CA VAL A 61 -6.74 3.41 11.33
C VAL A 61 -7.73 4.27 12.11
N LEU A 62 -8.91 3.74 12.43
CA LEU A 62 -9.89 4.47 13.24
C LEU A 62 -9.33 4.87 14.62
N TYR A 63 -8.67 3.92 15.27
CA TYR A 63 -8.08 4.15 16.59
C TYR A 63 -7.01 5.26 16.57
N LEU A 64 -6.12 5.22 15.58
CA LEU A 64 -5.07 6.24 15.42
C LEU A 64 -5.67 7.62 15.17
N VAL A 65 -6.68 7.71 14.30
CA VAL A 65 -7.35 8.98 13.98
C VAL A 65 -8.21 9.48 15.13
N ALA A 66 -8.99 8.60 15.79
CA ALA A 66 -9.84 8.96 16.90
C ALA A 66 -9.08 9.52 18.12
N ASN A 67 -7.86 9.03 18.34
CA ASN A 67 -6.99 9.49 19.41
C ASN A 67 -6.06 10.65 18.99
N GLY A 68 -6.10 11.08 17.73
CA GLY A 68 -5.25 12.16 17.25
C GLY A 68 -3.77 11.78 17.09
N PHE A 69 -3.44 10.47 17.06
CA PHE A 69 -2.08 10.00 16.85
C PHE A 69 -1.62 10.19 15.40
N ALA A 70 -2.56 10.22 14.46
CA ALA A 70 -2.32 10.52 13.04
C ALA A 70 -3.58 11.12 12.41
N THR A 71 -3.38 11.95 11.39
CA THR A 71 -4.46 12.38 10.50
C THR A 71 -4.60 11.36 9.36
N PRO A 72 -5.76 11.25 8.70
CA PRO A 72 -5.98 10.27 7.63
C PRO A 72 -4.96 10.34 6.49
N ASP A 73 -4.47 11.53 6.14
CA ASP A 73 -3.46 11.78 5.10
C ASP A 73 -2.04 11.34 5.50
N GLN A 74 -1.78 11.18 6.81
CA GLN A 74 -0.51 10.66 7.33
C GLN A 74 -0.45 9.13 7.35
N ILE A 75 -1.53 8.45 6.94
CA ILE A 75 -1.62 7.00 6.96
C ILE A 75 -1.48 6.44 5.55
N LEU A 76 -0.47 5.62 5.33
CA LEU A 76 -0.23 4.88 4.09
C LEU A 76 -0.52 3.40 4.28
N GLY A 77 -1.48 2.87 3.51
CA GLY A 77 -1.76 1.45 3.41
C GLY A 77 -1.12 0.84 2.15
N LEU A 78 -0.31 -0.18 2.30
CA LEU A 78 0.31 -0.89 1.17
C LEU A 78 -0.21 -2.31 1.07
N THR A 79 -0.52 -2.75 -0.16
CA THR A 79 -0.99 -4.11 -0.46
C THR A 79 -0.29 -4.66 -1.70
N PHE A 80 -0.41 -5.98 -1.93
CA PHE A 80 0.17 -6.60 -3.12
C PHE A 80 -0.71 -6.43 -4.37
N THR A 81 -2.03 -6.44 -4.22
CA THR A 81 -2.95 -6.43 -5.36
C THR A 81 -3.79 -5.16 -5.39
N ARG A 82 -4.11 -4.68 -6.60
CA ARG A 82 -5.01 -3.52 -6.81
C ARG A 82 -6.39 -3.76 -6.20
N LYS A 83 -6.89 -5.00 -6.28
CA LYS A 83 -8.17 -5.39 -5.68
C LYS A 83 -8.16 -5.22 -4.16
N ALA A 84 -7.12 -5.76 -3.47
CA ALA A 84 -6.99 -5.62 -2.03
C ALA A 84 -6.81 -4.15 -1.60
N ALA A 85 -6.06 -3.35 -2.37
CA ALA A 85 -5.93 -1.92 -2.12
C ALA A 85 -7.28 -1.20 -2.21
N GLY A 86 -8.06 -1.47 -3.25
CA GLY A 86 -9.40 -0.91 -3.44
C GLY A 86 -10.36 -1.30 -2.30
N GLU A 87 -10.41 -2.58 -1.93
CA GLU A 87 -11.27 -3.06 -0.84
C GLU A 87 -10.89 -2.43 0.51
N LEU A 88 -9.60 -2.35 0.83
CA LEU A 88 -9.12 -1.73 2.06
C LEU A 88 -9.43 -0.22 2.08
N SER A 89 -9.19 0.49 0.98
CA SER A 89 -9.49 1.92 0.83
C SER A 89 -10.98 2.22 1.05
N VAL A 90 -11.87 1.47 0.39
CA VAL A 90 -13.31 1.61 0.55
C VAL A 90 -13.74 1.38 2.01
N ARG A 91 -13.19 0.35 2.65
CA ARG A 91 -13.48 0.00 4.04
C ARG A 91 -13.03 1.09 5.01
N ILE A 92 -11.78 1.56 4.90
CA ILE A 92 -11.26 2.64 5.76
C ILE A 92 -12.10 3.90 5.57
N ARG A 93 -12.36 4.30 4.33
CA ARG A 93 -13.18 5.49 4.04
C ARG A 93 -14.59 5.38 4.62
N LYS A 94 -15.23 4.21 4.49
CA LYS A 94 -16.54 3.95 5.10
C LYS A 94 -16.47 4.11 6.62
N ARG A 95 -15.46 3.53 7.27
CA ARG A 95 -15.27 3.59 8.72
C ARG A 95 -15.00 5.00 9.23
N LEU A 96 -14.11 5.74 8.58
CA LEU A 96 -13.82 7.13 8.93
C LEU A 96 -15.07 8.02 8.78
N ARG A 97 -15.87 7.81 7.72
CA ARG A 97 -17.13 8.51 7.54
C ARG A 97 -18.14 8.16 8.63
N GLN A 98 -18.19 6.92 9.09
CA GLN A 98 -19.03 6.51 10.22
C GLN A 98 -18.56 7.15 11.53
N LEU A 99 -17.24 7.20 11.75
CA LEU A 99 -16.64 7.84 12.92
C LEU A 99 -16.98 9.33 12.96
N SER A 100 -16.86 10.06 11.86
CA SER A 100 -17.16 11.50 11.79
C SER A 100 -18.64 11.85 12.00
N GLN A 101 -19.55 10.87 11.97
CA GLN A 101 -20.96 11.09 12.32
C GLN A 101 -21.21 11.11 13.84
N LEU A 102 -20.27 10.64 14.63
CA LEU A 102 -20.36 10.71 16.08
C LEU A 102 -20.02 12.13 16.57
N PRO A 103 -20.76 12.67 17.55
CA PRO A 103 -20.58 14.06 18.00
C PRO A 103 -19.14 14.42 18.39
N GLU A 104 -18.45 13.49 19.05
CA GLU A 104 -17.08 13.68 19.55
C GLU A 104 -16.04 13.76 18.43
N PHE A 105 -16.34 13.19 17.24
CA PHE A 105 -15.41 13.04 16.13
C PHE A 105 -15.78 13.88 14.89
N LYS A 106 -16.72 14.84 15.03
CA LYS A 106 -17.11 15.73 13.93
C LYS A 106 -15.97 16.57 13.34
N HIS A 107 -14.93 16.80 14.13
CA HIS A 107 -13.73 17.53 13.70
C HIS A 107 -12.84 16.72 12.75
N ILE A 108 -13.04 15.40 12.66
CA ILE A 108 -12.29 14.56 11.76
C ILE A 108 -12.74 14.84 10.33
N THR A 109 -11.90 15.57 9.60
CA THR A 109 -12.15 15.86 8.18
C THR A 109 -11.99 14.58 7.36
N SER A 110 -12.85 14.40 6.37
CA SER A 110 -12.85 13.24 5.46
C SER A 110 -11.70 13.29 4.45
N SER A 111 -10.47 13.60 4.89
CA SER A 111 -9.29 13.47 4.05
C SER A 111 -9.07 11.98 3.73
N SER A 112 -8.67 11.69 2.51
CA SER A 112 -8.52 10.31 2.06
C SER A 112 -7.20 9.73 2.55
N THR A 113 -7.28 8.62 3.27
CA THR A 113 -6.12 7.75 3.54
C THR A 113 -5.56 7.22 2.22
N SER A 114 -4.25 7.29 2.05
CA SER A 114 -3.58 6.73 0.86
C SER A 114 -3.48 5.21 1.00
N VAL A 115 -4.18 4.47 0.14
CA VAL A 115 -4.07 3.00 0.07
C VAL A 115 -3.75 2.60 -1.36
N THR A 116 -2.62 1.94 -1.56
CA THR A 116 -2.11 1.61 -2.89
C THR A 116 -1.32 0.30 -2.89
N THR A 117 -0.86 -0.16 -4.04
CA THR A 117 0.06 -1.31 -4.11
C THR A 117 1.50 -0.85 -3.92
N TYR A 118 2.38 -1.77 -3.50
CA TYR A 118 3.82 -1.50 -3.40
C TYR A 118 4.39 -0.95 -4.72
N HIS A 119 4.05 -1.57 -5.86
CA HIS A 119 4.52 -1.13 -7.17
C HIS A 119 4.01 0.28 -7.54
N SER A 120 2.73 0.57 -7.29
CA SER A 120 2.19 1.90 -7.59
C SER A 120 2.82 2.97 -6.68
N TYR A 121 3.09 2.65 -5.42
CA TYR A 121 3.76 3.56 -4.51
C TYR A 121 5.23 3.81 -4.91
N ALA A 122 5.95 2.73 -5.26
CA ALA A 122 7.32 2.85 -5.76
C ALA A 122 7.40 3.68 -7.05
N GLY A 123 6.47 3.45 -8.00
CA GLY A 123 6.37 4.24 -9.22
C GLY A 123 6.14 5.73 -8.93
N LYS A 124 5.23 6.04 -7.98
CA LYS A 124 5.01 7.42 -7.55
C LYS A 124 6.27 8.06 -6.98
N LEU A 125 6.96 7.38 -6.07
CA LEU A 125 8.22 7.87 -5.51
C LEU A 125 9.28 8.09 -6.59
N LEU A 126 9.38 7.17 -7.56
CA LEU A 126 10.31 7.29 -8.66
C LEU A 126 10.00 8.53 -9.53
N SER A 127 8.74 8.74 -9.90
CA SER A 127 8.33 9.94 -10.66
C SER A 127 8.61 11.23 -9.88
N GLU A 128 8.29 11.29 -8.58
CA GLU A 128 8.53 12.46 -7.74
C GLU A 128 10.03 12.83 -7.62
N HIS A 129 10.92 11.84 -7.72
CA HIS A 129 12.36 12.02 -7.56
C HIS A 129 13.16 11.77 -8.85
N ALA A 130 12.50 11.55 -9.98
CA ALA A 130 13.10 11.14 -11.25
C ALA A 130 14.27 12.04 -11.69
N ILE A 131 14.11 13.35 -11.61
CA ILE A 131 15.14 14.34 -11.98
C ILE A 131 16.44 14.13 -11.17
N ARG A 132 16.34 13.75 -9.89
CA ARG A 132 17.53 13.51 -9.04
C ARG A 132 18.34 12.31 -9.48
N TYR A 133 17.70 11.37 -10.17
CA TYR A 133 18.30 10.13 -10.69
C TYR A 133 18.56 10.18 -12.20
N GLY A 134 18.33 11.32 -12.85
CA GLY A 134 18.50 11.46 -14.32
C GLY A 134 17.49 10.63 -15.11
N ILE A 135 16.34 10.35 -14.54
CA ILE A 135 15.25 9.56 -15.17
C ILE A 135 14.17 10.52 -15.61
N ASP A 136 13.52 10.25 -16.73
CA ASP A 136 12.33 10.97 -17.16
C ASP A 136 11.15 10.66 -16.22
N ALA A 137 10.52 11.70 -15.67
CA ALA A 137 9.39 11.54 -14.75
C ALA A 137 8.16 10.87 -15.41
N ASP A 138 8.04 11.03 -16.73
CA ASP A 138 6.96 10.47 -17.55
C ASP A 138 7.35 9.13 -18.22
N ALA A 139 8.52 8.57 -17.87
CA ALA A 139 8.96 7.30 -18.41
C ALA A 139 8.02 6.15 -18.00
N ASP A 140 7.50 5.45 -18.99
CA ASP A 140 6.71 4.24 -18.75
C ASP A 140 7.63 3.03 -18.46
N PRO A 141 7.32 2.22 -17.43
CA PRO A 141 8.04 0.99 -17.19
C PRO A 141 7.92 0.04 -18.38
N LEU A 142 9.06 -0.39 -18.93
CA LEU A 142 9.08 -1.35 -20.03
C LEU A 142 8.60 -2.73 -19.55
N GLY A 143 7.66 -3.31 -20.28
CA GLY A 143 7.30 -4.71 -20.13
C GLY A 143 8.36 -5.65 -20.70
N GLU A 144 8.37 -6.91 -20.27
CA GLU A 144 9.34 -7.92 -20.71
C GLU A 144 9.47 -8.03 -22.24
N ALA A 145 8.35 -7.98 -22.95
CA ALA A 145 8.32 -8.04 -24.41
C ALA A 145 9.05 -6.85 -25.05
N ALA A 146 8.85 -5.64 -24.55
CA ALA A 146 9.50 -4.43 -25.04
C ALA A 146 11.01 -4.46 -24.75
N ILE A 147 11.42 -4.94 -23.58
CA ILE A 147 12.84 -5.12 -23.22
C ILE A 147 13.52 -6.11 -24.18
N TRP A 148 12.86 -7.25 -24.48
CA TRP A 148 13.33 -8.23 -25.43
C TRP A 148 13.45 -7.65 -26.85
N GLN A 149 12.48 -6.86 -27.28
CA GLN A 149 12.49 -6.21 -28.59
C GLN A 149 13.66 -5.24 -28.73
N ILE A 150 13.84 -4.34 -27.76
CA ILE A 150 14.96 -3.39 -27.73
C ILE A 150 16.30 -4.13 -27.74
N ALA A 151 16.48 -5.13 -26.89
CA ALA A 151 17.70 -5.94 -26.86
C ALA A 151 17.95 -6.66 -28.19
N SER A 152 16.89 -7.17 -28.85
CA SER A 152 16.98 -7.78 -30.16
C SER A 152 17.44 -6.80 -31.25
N ASP A 153 16.89 -5.59 -31.22
CA ASP A 153 17.25 -4.55 -32.20
C ASP A 153 18.71 -4.10 -32.00
N VAL A 154 19.16 -3.94 -30.75
CA VAL A 154 20.57 -3.63 -30.45
C VAL A 154 21.48 -4.72 -30.93
N VAL A 155 21.23 -5.99 -30.64
CA VAL A 155 22.07 -7.13 -31.02
C VAL A 155 22.12 -7.29 -32.55
N ARG A 156 20.99 -7.12 -33.25
CA ARG A 156 20.91 -7.26 -34.71
C ARG A 156 21.59 -6.13 -35.46
N ASN A 157 21.56 -4.92 -34.91
CA ASN A 157 22.16 -3.74 -35.55
C ASN A 157 23.62 -3.51 -35.09
N TRP A 158 24.17 -4.39 -34.26
CA TRP A 158 25.55 -4.31 -33.82
C TRP A 158 26.48 -4.56 -35.01
N SER A 159 27.28 -3.59 -35.38
CA SER A 159 28.12 -3.61 -36.59
C SER A 159 29.62 -3.80 -36.32
N ASP A 160 30.00 -4.05 -35.07
CA ASP A 160 31.41 -4.26 -34.71
C ASP A 160 31.83 -5.70 -34.94
N ASP A 161 32.61 -5.92 -36.01
CA ASP A 161 33.13 -7.22 -36.40
C ASP A 161 34.16 -7.81 -35.42
N SER A 162 34.65 -7.04 -34.45
CA SER A 162 35.64 -7.51 -33.47
C SER A 162 35.03 -8.50 -32.45
N TYR A 163 33.69 -8.56 -32.35
CA TYR A 163 32.96 -9.48 -31.47
C TYR A 163 32.02 -10.39 -32.29
N ARG A 164 32.57 -11.22 -33.20
CA ARG A 164 31.76 -12.27 -33.81
C ARG A 164 31.42 -13.34 -32.81
N ASN A 165 30.14 -13.46 -32.51
CA ASN A 165 29.60 -14.51 -31.66
C ASN A 165 28.75 -15.45 -32.55
N ASP A 166 29.13 -16.70 -32.65
CA ASP A 166 28.41 -17.74 -33.43
C ASP A 166 27.13 -18.22 -32.71
N SER A 167 26.82 -17.63 -31.53
CA SER A 167 25.63 -17.97 -30.79
C SER A 167 24.37 -17.39 -31.44
N ALA A 168 23.25 -18.10 -31.27
CA ALA A 168 21.96 -17.59 -31.73
C ALA A 168 21.61 -16.25 -31.03
N VAL A 169 21.05 -15.30 -31.77
CA VAL A 169 20.65 -13.96 -31.26
C VAL A 169 19.86 -14.05 -29.98
N SER A 170 18.94 -15.02 -29.86
CA SER A 170 18.15 -15.25 -28.64
C SER A 170 18.99 -15.61 -27.43
N THR A 171 20.10 -16.31 -27.60
CA THR A 171 21.03 -16.66 -26.51
C THR A 171 21.76 -15.41 -26.03
N VAL A 172 22.30 -14.62 -26.97
CA VAL A 172 22.98 -13.36 -26.65
C VAL A 172 22.07 -12.39 -25.89
N ILE A 173 20.82 -12.24 -26.35
CA ILE A 173 19.80 -11.40 -25.65
C ILE A 173 19.57 -11.91 -24.23
N LYS A 174 19.40 -13.22 -24.07
CA LYS A 174 19.16 -13.82 -22.73
C LYS A 174 20.32 -13.54 -21.78
N ASP A 175 21.54 -13.64 -22.26
CA ASP A 175 22.75 -13.40 -21.45
C ASP A 175 22.88 -11.90 -21.10
N LEU A 176 22.65 -11.00 -22.06
CA LEU A 176 22.62 -9.54 -21.81
C LEU A 176 21.57 -9.16 -20.75
N LEU A 177 20.34 -9.68 -20.89
CA LEU A 177 19.29 -9.42 -19.92
C LEU A 177 19.56 -10.09 -18.55
N GLY A 178 20.34 -11.17 -18.54
CA GLY A 178 20.86 -11.79 -17.32
C GLY A 178 21.83 -10.85 -16.61
N LEU A 179 22.76 -10.25 -17.31
CA LEU A 179 23.75 -9.30 -16.76
C LEU A 179 23.10 -8.02 -16.24
N SER A 180 22.10 -7.48 -16.95
CA SER A 180 21.41 -6.25 -16.51
C SER A 180 20.69 -6.35 -15.15
N LYS A 181 20.45 -7.57 -14.64
CA LYS A 181 19.86 -7.79 -13.31
C LYS A 181 20.88 -7.62 -12.17
N PHE A 182 22.17 -7.55 -12.48
CA PHE A 182 23.25 -7.41 -11.49
C PHE A 182 23.90 -6.01 -11.48
N MET A 183 23.46 -5.13 -12.37
CA MET A 183 23.86 -3.73 -12.45
C MET A 183 22.82 -2.81 -11.81
#